data_a411893f407389c09ac8a3dfcaa47ae3
#
_entry.id   a411893f407389c09ac8a3dfcaa47ae3
#
_cell.length_a   1.000
_cell.length_b   1.000
_cell.length_c   1.000
_cell.angle_alpha   90.00
_cell.angle_beta   90.00
_cell.angle_gamma   90.00
#
_symmetry.space_group_name_H-M   'P 1'
#
loop_
_entity.id
_entity.type
_entity.pdbx_description
1 polymer ?
#
loop_
_entity_poly.entity_id
_entity_poly.type
_entity_poly.pdbx_seq_one_letter_code
_entity_poly.pdbx_strand_id
1 'polypeptide(L)' 'MQLEYTVKGGGILRGFTKEDIAYALYELSLAPSSCFQDWLKDTASRINVQFGYVIRYQYPHHFVDDLARHGLIMRSV' A
#
# COMPACT_ATOMS: atom_id res chain seq x y z
N MET A 1 17.19 -7.67 6.05
CA MET A 1 16.48 -6.86 7.06
C MET A 1 15.01 -6.83 6.75
N GLN A 2 14.17 -7.12 7.73
CA GLN A 2 12.72 -7.12 7.54
C GLN A 2 12.15 -5.73 7.67
N LEU A 3 11.24 -5.36 6.77
CA LEU A 3 10.49 -4.12 6.85
C LEU A 3 9.18 -4.39 7.56
N GLU A 4 8.75 -3.44 8.37
CA GLU A 4 7.47 -3.52 9.04
C GLU A 4 6.78 -2.17 8.98
N TYR A 5 5.52 -2.18 8.55
CA TYR A 5 4.70 -0.97 8.47
C TYR A 5 3.39 -1.21 9.22
N THR A 6 2.87 -0.15 9.82
CA THR A 6 1.56 -0.18 10.46
C THR A 6 0.57 0.56 9.56
N VAL A 7 -0.57 -0.06 9.31
CA VAL A 7 -1.64 0.54 8.51
C VAL A 7 -2.48 1.45 9.40
N LYS A 8 -2.80 2.63 8.92
CA LYS A 8 -3.71 3.52 9.61
C LYS A 8 -5.06 2.83 9.75
N GLY A 9 -5.55 2.73 10.98
CA GLY A 9 -6.79 2.01 11.28
C GLY A 9 -6.58 0.58 11.73
N GLY A 10 -5.36 0.07 11.72
CA GLY A 10 -5.04 -1.27 12.20
C GLY A 10 -4.41 -2.15 11.15
N GLY A 11 -3.61 -3.10 11.59
CA GLY A 11 -2.94 -4.04 10.71
C GLY A 11 -1.45 -3.78 10.61
N ILE A 12 -0.70 -4.85 10.45
CA ILE A 12 0.76 -4.81 10.36
C ILE A 12 1.17 -5.49 9.06
N LEU A 13 2.05 -4.82 8.31
CA LEU A 13 2.57 -5.32 7.06
C LEU A 13 4.04 -5.65 7.25
N ARG A 14 4.46 -6.85 6.86
CA ARG A 14 5.85 -7.29 6.99
C ARG A 14 6.35 -7.83 5.66
N GLY A 15 7.63 -7.62 5.39
CA GLY A 15 8.27 -8.13 4.20
C GLY A 15 9.74 -7.73 4.18
N PHE A 16 10.46 -8.22 3.18
CA PHE A 16 11.86 -7.89 3.03
C PHE A 16 12.09 -6.76 2.03
N THR A 17 11.09 -6.48 1.20
CA THR A 17 11.14 -5.41 0.21
C THR A 17 9.85 -4.63 0.25
N LYS A 18 9.85 -3.45 -0.39
CA LYS A 18 8.63 -2.65 -0.49
C LYS A 18 7.57 -3.34 -1.33
N GLU A 19 7.99 -4.13 -2.31
CA GLU A 19 7.07 -4.95 -3.08
C GLU A 19 6.34 -5.95 -2.19
N ASP A 20 7.05 -6.55 -1.24
CA ASP A 20 6.44 -7.45 -0.26
C ASP A 20 5.40 -6.71 0.59
N ILE A 21 5.69 -5.48 0.97
CA ILE A 21 4.76 -4.66 1.75
C ILE A 21 3.49 -4.38 0.95
N ALA A 22 3.64 -4.03 -0.33
CA ALA A 22 2.48 -3.79 -1.19
C ALA A 22 1.64 -5.06 -1.34
N TYR A 23 2.30 -6.20 -1.49
CA TYR A 23 1.62 -7.49 -1.61
C TYR A 23 0.89 -7.86 -0.32
N ALA A 24 1.51 -7.59 0.83
CA ALA A 24 0.89 -7.85 2.12
C ALA A 24 -0.39 -7.01 2.28
N LEU A 25 -0.34 -5.76 1.84
CA LEU A 25 -1.51 -4.89 1.88
C LEU A 25 -2.61 -5.41 0.94
N TYR A 26 -2.23 -5.89 -0.24
CA TYR A 26 -3.15 -6.49 -1.18
C TYR A 26 -3.86 -7.71 -0.57
N GLU A 27 -3.11 -8.57 0.11
CA GLU A 27 -3.68 -9.76 0.75
C GLU A 27 -4.57 -9.39 1.94
N LEU A 28 -4.26 -8.29 2.62
CA LEU A 28 -5.07 -7.81 3.73
C LEU A 28 -6.41 -7.23 3.23
N SER A 29 -6.46 -6.81 1.99
CA SER A 29 -7.68 -6.31 1.37
C SER A 29 -8.68 -7.45 1.20
N LEU A 30 -9.94 -7.21 1.55
CA LEU A 30 -10.95 -8.26 1.63
C LEU A 30 -11.55 -8.66 0.29
N ALA A 31 -11.23 -7.99 -0.79
CA ALA A 31 -11.83 -8.30 -2.08
C ALA A 31 -10.88 -8.10 -3.24
N PRO A 32 -9.85 -8.94 -3.38
CA PRO A 32 -9.01 -8.87 -4.55
C PRO A 32 -9.71 -9.56 -5.72
N SER A 33 -10.73 -8.93 -6.25
CA SER A 33 -11.38 -9.46 -7.44
C SER A 33 -10.55 -9.21 -8.69
N SER A 34 -9.52 -8.40 -8.58
CA SER A 34 -8.63 -8.02 -9.67
C SER A 34 -7.24 -8.58 -9.43
N CYS A 35 -6.40 -8.59 -10.47
CA CYS A 35 -5.00 -8.91 -10.28
C CYS A 35 -4.33 -7.81 -9.46
N PHE A 36 -3.14 -8.10 -8.95
CA PHE A 36 -2.40 -7.20 -8.09
C PHE A 36 -2.20 -5.82 -8.73
N GLN A 37 -1.85 -5.80 -10.02
CA GLN A 37 -1.59 -4.54 -10.72
C GLN A 37 -2.85 -3.68 -10.83
N ASP A 38 -3.99 -4.30 -11.13
CA ASP A 38 -5.26 -3.59 -11.18
C ASP A 38 -5.67 -3.09 -9.80
N TRP A 39 -5.40 -3.88 -8.77
CA TRP A 39 -5.68 -3.48 -7.40
C TRP A 39 -4.89 -2.24 -6.99
N LEU A 40 -3.60 -2.17 -7.37
CA LEU A 40 -2.78 -0.99 -7.11
C LEU A 40 -3.40 0.25 -7.73
N LYS A 41 -3.81 0.15 -8.99
CA LYS A 41 -4.42 1.25 -9.72
C LYS A 41 -5.73 1.69 -9.08
N ASP A 42 -6.60 0.73 -8.76
CA ASP A 42 -7.90 1.02 -8.18
C ASP A 42 -7.76 1.65 -6.79
N THR A 43 -6.83 1.15 -5.99
CA THR A 43 -6.59 1.68 -4.65
C THR A 43 -6.05 3.10 -4.74
N ALA A 44 -5.10 3.35 -5.63
CA ALA A 44 -4.54 4.69 -5.84
C ALA A 44 -5.64 5.67 -6.28
N SER A 45 -6.52 5.23 -7.17
CA SER A 45 -7.63 6.04 -7.64
C SER A 45 -8.61 6.39 -6.50
N ARG A 46 -8.95 5.41 -5.67
CA ARG A 46 -9.83 5.64 -4.52
C ARG A 46 -9.23 6.64 -3.54
N ILE A 47 -7.95 6.51 -3.25
CA ILE A 47 -7.25 7.43 -2.35
C ILE A 47 -7.26 8.84 -2.93
N ASN A 48 -7.05 8.96 -4.23
CA ASN A 48 -7.09 10.26 -4.89
C ASN A 48 -8.47 10.90 -4.78
N VAL A 49 -9.53 10.14 -5.02
CA VAL A 49 -10.90 10.65 -4.93
C VAL A 49 -11.24 11.02 -3.50
N GLN A 50 -10.86 10.20 -2.53
CA GLN A 50 -11.25 10.36 -1.14
C GLN A 50 -10.44 11.43 -0.42
N PHE A 51 -9.13 11.51 -0.67
CA PHE A 51 -8.22 12.39 0.06
C PHE A 51 -7.54 13.43 -0.81
N GLY A 52 -7.60 13.29 -2.13
CA GLY A 52 -6.88 14.18 -3.04
C GLY A 52 -5.40 13.88 -3.16
N TYR A 53 -4.93 12.77 -2.62
CA TYR A 53 -3.52 12.40 -2.69
C TYR A 53 -3.21 11.72 -4.02
N VAL A 54 -2.08 12.08 -4.62
CA VAL A 54 -1.61 11.44 -5.85
C VAL A 54 -0.69 10.28 -5.46
N ILE A 55 -1.14 9.08 -5.74
CA ILE A 55 -0.40 7.85 -5.42
C ILE A 55 0.04 7.20 -6.73
N ARG A 56 1.33 6.98 -6.86
CA ARG A 56 1.86 6.27 -8.02
C ARG A 56 1.57 4.79 -7.88
N TYR A 57 1.18 4.14 -8.96
CA TYR A 57 0.79 2.73 -8.90
C TYR A 57 1.49 1.84 -9.93
N GLN A 58 2.33 2.41 -10.78
CA GLN A 58 3.03 1.62 -11.81
C GLN A 58 4.02 0.63 -11.20
N TYR A 59 4.67 1.02 -10.11
CA TYR A 59 5.64 0.19 -9.41
C TYR A 59 5.25 0.06 -7.96
N PRO A 60 5.24 -1.17 -7.40
CA PRO A 60 4.83 -1.37 -6.00
C PRO A 60 5.63 -0.55 -5.00
N HIS A 61 6.94 -0.38 -5.21
CA HIS A 61 7.76 0.39 -4.27
C HIS A 61 7.38 1.87 -4.26
N HIS A 62 7.02 2.42 -5.40
CA HIS A 62 6.53 3.81 -5.46
C HIS A 62 5.18 3.95 -4.75
N PHE A 63 4.32 2.95 -4.91
CA PHE A 63 3.02 2.92 -4.24
C PHE A 63 3.20 2.96 -2.73
N VAL A 64 4.09 2.12 -2.19
CA VAL A 64 4.37 2.08 -0.75
C VAL A 64 4.96 3.40 -0.28
N ASP A 65 5.92 3.97 -1.02
CA ASP A 65 6.53 5.23 -0.65
C ASP A 65 5.50 6.37 -0.57
N ASP A 66 4.58 6.41 -1.51
CA ASP A 66 3.56 7.46 -1.53
C ASP A 66 2.54 7.27 -0.40
N LEU A 67 2.15 6.04 -0.11
CA LEU A 67 1.28 5.77 1.04
C LEU A 67 1.94 6.22 2.35
N ALA A 68 3.23 5.93 2.50
CA ALA A 68 3.96 6.32 3.70
C ALA A 68 4.11 7.84 3.79
N ARG A 69 4.35 8.50 2.65
CA ARG A 69 4.48 9.96 2.60
C ARG A 69 3.22 10.66 3.10
N HIS A 70 2.06 10.11 2.77
CA HIS A 70 0.77 10.70 3.18
C HIS A 70 0.27 10.17 4.52
N GLY A 71 1.06 9.35 5.20
CA GLY A 71 0.69 8.85 6.52
C GLY A 71 -0.37 7.76 6.53
N LEU A 72 -0.66 7.17 5.37
CA LEU A 72 -1.64 6.08 5.29
C LEU A 72 -1.07 4.78 5.82
N ILE A 73 0.24 4.61 5.75
CA ILE A 73 0.99 3.56 6.43
C ILE A 73 2.19 4.22 7.09
N MET A 74 2.70 3.62 8.16
CA MET A 74 3.84 4.16 8.89
C MET A 74 4.86 3.07 9.14
N ARG A 75 6.12 3.37 8.86
CA ARG A 75 7.19 2.43 9.11
C ARG A 75 7.38 2.26 10.61
N SER A 76 7.33 1.01 11.07
CA SER A 76 7.46 0.69 12.49
C SER A 76 8.88 0.33 12.88
N VAL A 77 9.68 -0.12 11.92
CA VAL A 77 11.06 -0.54 12.18
C VAL A 77 11.96 -0.05 11.06
#